data_f56ceb0b5203b86f788ac7d0271b0282
#
_entry.id   f56ceb0b5203b86f788ac7d0271b0282
#
_cell.length_a   1.000
_cell.length_b   1.000
_cell.length_c   1.000
_cell.angle_alpha   90.00
_cell.angle_beta   90.00
_cell.angle_gamma   90.00
#
_symmetry.space_group_name_H-M   'P 1'
#
loop_
_entity.id
_entity.type
_entity.pdbx_description
1 polymer ?
#
loop_
_entity_poly.entity_id
_entity_poly.type
_entity_poly.pdbx_seq_one_letter_code
_entity_poly.pdbx_strand_id
1 'polypeptide(L)'
;KGARVLTTTGSQEKAKIAKKLGADDVILYREQDFSEAVLELTSGKGVDVVFDSVGKATIDGSITCTKLLGTVALFGDASGTMPPLETRKLAAKCIKLTRVSLMPFVANHDAIKKRCDHLFQLHKAKKLVPLIAPIRRLSEAADVLTEMADRSTTGKLLLKP
;
A
#
# COMPACT_ATOMS: atom_id res chain seq x y z
N LYS A 1 9.29 13.40 4.20
CA LYS A 1 10.55 12.66 4.45
C LYS A 1 11.46 12.61 3.22
N GLY A 2 11.08 13.26 2.12
CA GLY A 2 11.92 13.40 0.93
C GLY A 2 12.04 12.16 0.03
N ALA A 3 11.21 11.15 0.21
CA ALA A 3 11.17 10.01 -0.70
C ALA A 3 10.33 10.33 -1.93
N ARG A 4 10.77 9.91 -3.12
CA ARG A 4 9.93 9.85 -4.31
C ARG A 4 8.96 8.68 -4.17
N VAL A 5 7.68 8.93 -4.36
CA VAL A 5 6.60 7.96 -4.17
C VAL A 5 5.95 7.61 -5.50
N LEU A 6 6.14 6.36 -5.92
CA LEU A 6 5.41 5.75 -7.02
C LEU A 6 4.28 4.90 -6.43
N THR A 7 3.07 5.02 -6.96
CA THR A 7 1.93 4.24 -6.48
C THR A 7 1.13 3.65 -7.62
N THR A 8 0.37 2.61 -7.33
CA THR A 8 -0.48 1.94 -8.32
C THR A 8 -1.95 2.12 -7.97
N THR A 9 -2.79 2.33 -8.96
CA THR A 9 -4.24 2.42 -8.80
C THR A 9 -4.97 1.72 -9.93
N GLY A 10 -6.26 1.39 -9.70
CA GLY A 10 -7.07 0.70 -10.70
C GLY A 10 -7.97 1.61 -11.56
N SER A 11 -7.99 2.92 -11.32
CA SER A 11 -8.79 3.86 -12.10
C SER A 11 -8.20 5.27 -12.12
N GLN A 12 -8.59 6.04 -13.14
CA GLN A 12 -8.16 7.43 -13.32
C GLN A 12 -8.63 8.33 -12.16
N GLU A 13 -9.81 8.10 -11.59
CA GLU A 13 -10.33 8.86 -10.44
C GLU A 13 -9.41 8.65 -9.22
N LYS A 14 -9.05 7.39 -8.95
CA LYS A 14 -8.12 7.05 -7.85
C LYS A 14 -6.72 7.62 -8.12
N ALA A 15 -6.30 7.68 -9.37
CA ALA A 15 -5.02 8.29 -9.75
C ALA A 15 -5.00 9.80 -9.44
N LYS A 16 -6.06 10.52 -9.76
CA LYS A 16 -6.19 11.95 -9.40
C LYS A 16 -6.09 12.16 -7.89
N ILE A 17 -6.72 11.28 -7.10
CA ILE A 17 -6.65 11.34 -5.64
C ILE A 17 -5.23 11.07 -5.14
N ALA A 18 -4.56 10.04 -5.66
CA ALA A 18 -3.19 9.71 -5.28
C ALA A 18 -2.21 10.86 -5.58
N LYS A 19 -2.34 11.49 -6.74
CA LYS A 19 -1.58 12.70 -7.11
C LYS A 19 -1.84 13.85 -6.14
N LYS A 20 -3.10 14.13 -5.81
CA LYS A 20 -3.48 15.18 -4.86
C LYS A 20 -2.92 14.92 -3.45
N LEU A 21 -2.77 13.66 -3.07
CA LEU A 21 -2.18 13.24 -1.80
C LEU A 21 -0.65 13.24 -1.79
N GLY A 22 0.00 13.56 -2.91
CA GLY A 22 1.44 13.75 -2.99
C GLY A 22 2.23 12.59 -3.60
N ALA A 23 1.58 11.68 -4.34
CA ALA A 23 2.30 10.71 -5.14
C ALA A 23 3.02 11.41 -6.31
N ASP A 24 4.31 11.13 -6.48
CA ASP A 24 5.11 11.69 -7.57
C ASP A 24 4.73 11.07 -8.91
N ASP A 25 4.47 9.76 -8.93
CA ASP A 25 3.99 9.05 -10.12
C ASP A 25 2.87 8.08 -9.75
N VAL A 26 1.91 7.91 -10.67
CA VAL A 26 0.77 7.00 -10.49
C VAL A 26 0.65 6.09 -11.71
N ILE A 27 0.66 4.79 -11.46
CA ILE A 27 0.60 3.75 -12.47
C ILE A 27 -0.78 3.10 -12.46
N LEU A 28 -1.42 3.00 -13.60
CA LEU A 28 -2.72 2.33 -13.77
C LEU A 28 -2.49 0.85 -14.06
N TYR A 29 -2.47 0.02 -13.03
CA TYR A 29 -2.14 -1.41 -13.15
C TYR A 29 -3.13 -2.24 -13.98
N ARG A 30 -4.26 -1.67 -14.38
CA ARG A 30 -5.20 -2.29 -15.31
C ARG A 30 -4.86 -2.04 -16.77
N GLU A 31 -4.05 -1.03 -17.06
CA GLU A 31 -3.70 -0.58 -18.40
C GLU A 31 -2.29 -1.02 -18.81
N GLN A 32 -1.42 -1.28 -17.83
CA GLN A 32 -0.02 -1.64 -18.06
C GLN A 32 0.55 -2.50 -16.92
N ASP A 33 1.63 -3.21 -17.19
CA ASP A 33 2.40 -3.89 -16.15
C ASP A 33 3.07 -2.85 -15.24
N PHE A 34 2.77 -2.94 -13.94
CA PHE A 34 3.27 -1.94 -12.99
C PHE A 34 4.78 -2.07 -12.77
N SER A 35 5.34 -3.26 -12.87
CA SER A 35 6.77 -3.48 -12.64
C SER A 35 7.61 -2.92 -13.78
N GLU A 36 7.16 -3.08 -15.01
CA GLU A 36 7.78 -2.47 -16.19
C GLU A 36 7.71 -0.93 -16.11
N ALA A 37 6.51 -0.39 -15.81
CA ALA A 37 6.35 1.05 -15.65
C ALA A 37 7.24 1.64 -14.54
N VAL A 38 7.41 0.93 -13.41
CA VAL A 38 8.35 1.36 -12.36
C VAL A 38 9.79 1.35 -12.86
N LEU A 39 10.21 0.33 -13.61
CA LEU A 39 11.55 0.27 -14.18
C LEU A 39 11.79 1.41 -15.18
N GLU A 40 10.83 1.72 -16.04
CA GLU A 40 10.91 2.88 -16.95
C GLU A 40 11.07 4.19 -16.17
N LEU A 41 10.20 4.46 -15.19
CA LEU A 41 10.23 5.66 -14.35
C LEU A 41 11.50 5.81 -13.51
N THR A 42 12.24 4.72 -13.31
CA THR A 42 13.48 4.68 -12.54
C THR A 42 14.71 4.44 -13.40
N SER A 43 14.61 4.54 -14.74
CA SER A 43 15.72 4.28 -15.70
C SER A 43 16.35 2.89 -15.47
N GLY A 44 15.53 1.88 -15.28
CA GLY A 44 15.92 0.48 -15.06
C GLY A 44 16.42 0.14 -13.65
N LYS A 45 16.57 1.12 -12.75
CA LYS A 45 17.16 0.90 -11.41
C LYS A 45 16.21 0.22 -10.42
N GLY A 46 14.91 0.46 -10.56
CA GLY A 46 13.90 0.03 -9.60
C GLY A 46 13.84 0.92 -8.34
N VAL A 47 12.99 0.56 -7.41
CA VAL A 47 12.72 1.31 -6.18
C VAL A 47 13.43 0.71 -4.95
N ASP A 48 13.73 1.56 -3.97
CA ASP A 48 14.39 1.14 -2.71
C ASP A 48 13.53 0.20 -1.89
N VAL A 49 12.23 0.51 -1.83
CA VAL A 49 11.26 -0.25 -1.02
C VAL A 49 9.95 -0.37 -1.79
N VAL A 50 9.42 -1.57 -1.82
CA VAL A 50 8.05 -1.86 -2.24
C VAL A 50 7.20 -2.18 -1.03
N PHE A 51 6.07 -1.49 -0.87
CA PHE A 51 5.03 -1.83 0.09
C PHE A 51 3.90 -2.58 -0.63
N ASP A 52 3.79 -3.89 -0.40
CA ASP A 52 2.85 -4.77 -1.09
C ASP A 52 1.74 -5.24 -0.13
N SER A 53 0.52 -4.81 -0.39
CA SER A 53 -0.70 -5.22 0.33
C SER A 53 -1.52 -6.28 -0.40
N VAL A 54 -1.12 -6.64 -1.62
CA VAL A 54 -1.92 -7.46 -2.56
C VAL A 54 -1.46 -8.91 -2.54
N GLY A 55 -0.15 -9.15 -2.55
CA GLY A 55 0.44 -10.46 -2.36
C GLY A 55 0.46 -11.31 -3.62
N LYS A 56 -0.38 -12.37 -3.68
CA LYS A 56 -0.34 -13.40 -4.73
C LYS A 56 -0.20 -12.84 -6.17
N ALA A 57 -0.98 -11.82 -6.50
CA ALA A 57 -1.01 -11.27 -7.86
C ALA A 57 0.13 -10.26 -8.15
N THR A 58 0.86 -9.81 -7.13
CA THR A 58 1.83 -8.70 -7.28
C THR A 58 3.25 -9.05 -6.88
N ILE A 59 3.46 -10.10 -6.10
CA ILE A 59 4.76 -10.38 -5.50
C ILE A 59 5.92 -10.51 -6.50
N ASP A 60 5.69 -11.16 -7.64
CA ASP A 60 6.71 -11.30 -8.68
C ASP A 60 7.08 -9.95 -9.31
N GLY A 61 6.11 -9.13 -9.63
CA GLY A 61 6.32 -7.76 -10.10
C GLY A 61 7.00 -6.88 -9.03
N SER A 62 6.59 -7.02 -7.76
CA SER A 62 7.20 -6.33 -6.63
C SER A 62 8.69 -6.65 -6.49
N ILE A 63 9.08 -7.92 -6.67
CA ILE A 63 10.49 -8.35 -6.70
C ILE A 63 11.19 -7.77 -7.92
N THR A 64 10.55 -7.84 -9.10
CA THR A 64 11.12 -7.37 -10.37
C THR A 64 11.45 -5.89 -10.32
N CYS A 65 10.57 -5.04 -9.81
CA CYS A 65 10.78 -3.59 -9.77
C CYS A 65 11.55 -3.09 -8.54
N THR A 66 11.93 -3.97 -7.62
CA THR A 66 12.81 -3.62 -6.51
C THR A 66 14.26 -3.54 -6.98
N LYS A 67 15.00 -2.52 -6.55
CA LYS A 67 16.41 -2.36 -6.90
C LYS A 67 17.33 -3.37 -6.20
N LEU A 68 18.59 -3.40 -6.62
CA LEU A 68 19.66 -4.14 -5.94
C LEU A 68 19.70 -3.77 -4.44
N LEU A 69 19.76 -4.77 -3.57
CA LEU A 69 19.76 -4.65 -2.09
C LEU A 69 18.50 -3.99 -1.51
N GLY A 70 17.44 -3.81 -2.32
CA GLY A 70 16.19 -3.21 -1.91
C GLY A 70 15.34 -4.11 -0.99
N THR A 71 14.17 -3.63 -0.64
CA THR A 71 13.27 -4.33 0.30
C THR A 71 11.86 -4.44 -0.26
N VAL A 72 11.27 -5.62 -0.17
CA VAL A 72 9.83 -5.84 -0.34
C VAL A 72 9.19 -6.05 1.02
N ALA A 73 8.32 -5.15 1.43
CA ALA A 73 7.52 -5.23 2.65
C ALA A 73 6.12 -5.73 2.30
N LEU A 74 5.90 -7.03 2.40
CA LEU A 74 4.61 -7.66 2.16
C LEU A 74 3.77 -7.60 3.43
N PHE A 75 2.65 -6.88 3.41
CA PHE A 75 1.80 -6.68 4.60
C PHE A 75 0.32 -7.05 4.39
N GLY A 76 -0.04 -7.61 3.23
CA GLY A 76 -1.41 -8.05 2.94
C GLY A 76 -1.49 -9.19 1.94
N ASP A 77 -2.68 -9.76 1.82
CA ASP A 77 -3.04 -10.85 0.91
C ASP A 77 -4.35 -10.53 0.17
N ALA A 78 -4.53 -9.29 -0.28
CA ALA A 78 -5.79 -8.83 -0.88
C ALA A 78 -6.17 -9.59 -2.18
N SER A 79 -5.22 -10.27 -2.83
CA SER A 79 -5.47 -11.15 -3.99
C SER A 79 -5.52 -12.64 -3.64
N GLY A 80 -5.57 -12.97 -2.37
CA GLY A 80 -5.57 -14.34 -1.85
C GLY A 80 -4.23 -14.78 -1.28
N THR A 81 -4.22 -15.95 -0.64
CA THR A 81 -3.04 -16.52 0.00
C THR A 81 -1.89 -16.67 -0.98
N MET A 82 -0.74 -16.15 -0.61
CA MET A 82 0.48 -16.25 -1.40
C MET A 82 0.97 -17.71 -1.47
N PRO A 83 1.32 -18.22 -2.65
CA PRO A 83 1.95 -19.54 -2.78
C PRO A 83 3.37 -19.49 -2.17
N PRO A 84 3.99 -20.67 -1.92
CA PRO A 84 5.39 -20.73 -1.54
C PRO A 84 6.27 -19.95 -2.53
N LEU A 85 7.14 -19.08 -2.00
CA LEU A 85 8.05 -18.29 -2.80
C LEU A 85 9.37 -19.04 -2.98
N GLU A 86 9.81 -19.17 -4.20
CA GLU A 86 11.14 -19.65 -4.52
C GLU A 86 12.19 -18.58 -4.14
N THR A 87 12.99 -18.84 -3.12
CA THR A 87 13.95 -17.87 -2.57
C THR A 87 15.03 -17.45 -3.59
N ARG A 88 15.31 -18.30 -4.60
CA ARG A 88 16.21 -17.97 -5.71
C ARG A 88 15.82 -16.67 -6.43
N LYS A 89 14.51 -16.34 -6.50
CA LYS A 89 14.03 -15.08 -7.08
C LYS A 89 14.61 -13.83 -6.40
N LEU A 90 14.98 -13.94 -5.13
CA LEU A 90 15.56 -12.83 -4.36
C LEU A 90 17.07 -12.69 -4.57
N ALA A 91 17.74 -13.79 -4.96
CA ALA A 91 19.21 -13.87 -4.98
C ALA A 91 19.86 -12.92 -6.00
N ALA A 92 19.27 -12.79 -7.20
CA ALA A 92 19.85 -11.99 -8.29
C ALA A 92 20.09 -10.52 -7.90
N LYS A 93 19.26 -9.98 -7.01
CA LYS A 93 19.34 -8.58 -6.53
C LYS A 93 19.57 -8.49 -5.02
N CYS A 94 19.81 -9.61 -4.32
CA CYS A 94 19.94 -9.69 -2.85
C CYS A 94 18.79 -8.94 -2.14
N ILE A 95 17.55 -9.16 -2.58
CA ILE A 95 16.36 -8.46 -2.07
C ILE A 95 16.01 -8.97 -0.68
N LYS A 96 15.70 -8.05 0.22
CA LYS A 96 15.13 -8.37 1.52
C LYS A 96 13.60 -8.48 1.37
N LEU A 97 13.05 -9.65 1.66
CA LEU A 97 11.61 -9.84 1.75
C LEU A 97 11.21 -9.94 3.22
N THR A 98 10.29 -9.11 3.66
CA THR A 98 9.73 -9.19 5.01
C THR A 98 8.22 -9.31 4.96
N ARG A 99 7.68 -10.28 5.73
CA ARG A 99 6.26 -10.38 6.00
C ARG A 99 5.93 -9.51 7.20
N VAL A 100 5.32 -8.37 6.98
CA VAL A 100 5.01 -7.40 8.03
C VAL A 100 3.64 -7.72 8.62
N SER A 101 3.60 -7.87 9.95
CA SER A 101 2.36 -7.98 10.73
C SER A 101 2.27 -6.82 11.70
N LEU A 102 1.07 -6.28 11.89
CA LEU A 102 0.85 -5.19 12.83
C LEU A 102 1.04 -5.63 14.30
N MET A 103 0.66 -6.86 14.62
CA MET A 103 0.57 -7.33 16.01
C MET A 103 1.86 -7.18 16.83
N PRO A 104 3.06 -7.53 16.33
CA PRO A 104 4.30 -7.29 17.08
C PRO A 104 4.58 -5.81 17.36
N PHE A 105 4.10 -4.91 16.51
CA PHE A 105 4.28 -3.47 16.70
C PHE A 105 3.31 -2.86 17.72
N VAL A 106 2.21 -3.53 18.03
CA VAL A 106 1.15 -3.08 18.97
C VAL A 106 0.95 -4.07 20.11
N ALA A 107 2.02 -4.74 20.54
CA ALA A 107 2.00 -5.84 21.49
C ALA A 107 1.52 -5.46 22.89
N ASN A 108 1.59 -4.17 23.26
CA ASN A 108 1.15 -3.68 24.56
C ASN A 108 0.65 -2.23 24.46
N HIS A 109 0.03 -1.75 25.55
CA HIS A 109 -0.56 -0.42 25.62
C HIS A 109 0.42 0.70 25.28
N ASP A 110 1.64 0.66 25.81
CA ASP A 110 2.65 1.71 25.56
C ASP A 110 3.09 1.75 24.11
N ALA A 111 3.23 0.58 23.48
CA ALA A 111 3.55 0.49 22.06
C ALA A 111 2.43 1.07 21.18
N ILE A 112 1.17 0.83 21.53
CA ILE A 112 0.00 1.42 20.88
C ILE A 112 0.02 2.94 21.08
N LYS A 113 0.09 3.37 22.35
CA LYS A 113 0.04 4.78 22.73
C LYS A 113 1.11 5.59 21.99
N LYS A 114 2.36 5.14 22.02
CA LYS A 114 3.49 5.80 21.34
C LYS A 114 3.22 6.04 19.85
N ARG A 115 2.64 5.05 19.16
CA ARG A 115 2.34 5.14 17.72
C ARG A 115 1.14 6.04 17.43
N CYS A 116 0.09 5.92 18.24
CA CYS A 116 -1.08 6.79 18.12
C CYS A 116 -0.71 8.25 18.39
N ASP A 117 0.06 8.53 19.43
CA ASP A 117 0.52 9.88 19.74
C ASP A 117 1.30 10.49 18.58
N HIS A 118 2.19 9.70 17.95
CA HIS A 118 2.92 10.14 16.76
C HIS A 118 2.00 10.46 15.59
N LEU A 119 1.03 9.58 15.28
CA LEU A 119 0.06 9.81 14.21
C LEU A 119 -0.81 11.05 14.49
N PHE A 120 -1.26 11.24 15.73
CA PHE A 120 -2.03 12.42 16.11
C PHE A 120 -1.21 13.72 16.04
N GLN A 121 0.08 13.69 16.38
CA GLN A 121 0.97 14.82 16.18
C GLN A 121 1.12 15.17 14.70
N LEU A 122 1.32 14.19 13.83
CA LEU A 122 1.36 14.40 12.37
C LEU A 122 0.04 14.98 11.85
N HIS A 123 -1.08 14.49 12.34
CA HIS A 123 -2.41 15.00 11.97
C HIS A 123 -2.61 16.45 12.42
N LYS A 124 -2.30 16.77 13.69
CA LYS A 124 -2.34 18.15 14.21
C LYS A 124 -1.45 19.09 13.40
N ALA A 125 -0.29 18.63 12.98
CA ALA A 125 0.64 19.39 12.14
C ALA A 125 0.23 19.44 10.65
N LYS A 126 -0.95 18.90 10.28
CA LYS A 126 -1.45 18.79 8.90
C LYS A 126 -0.50 18.04 7.94
N LYS A 127 0.42 17.24 8.48
CA LYS A 127 1.34 16.39 7.72
C LYS A 127 0.74 15.02 7.38
N LEU A 128 -0.32 14.64 8.06
CA LEU A 128 -1.13 13.46 7.82
C LEU A 128 -2.59 13.87 7.78
N VAL A 129 -3.19 13.83 6.60
CA VAL A 129 -4.62 14.16 6.41
C VAL A 129 -5.31 12.89 5.89
N PRO A 130 -6.08 12.18 6.74
CA PRO A 130 -6.81 11.00 6.29
C PRO A 130 -7.90 11.42 5.30
N LEU A 131 -8.01 10.69 4.20
CA LEU A 131 -9.14 10.79 3.31
C LEU A 131 -10.30 10.00 3.92
N ILE A 132 -11.37 10.69 4.30
CA ILE A 132 -12.55 10.08 4.88
C ILE A 132 -13.67 10.08 3.83
N ALA A 133 -14.26 8.92 3.59
CA ALA A 133 -15.45 8.78 2.75
C ALA A 133 -16.68 9.38 3.47
N PRO A 134 -17.79 9.65 2.76
CA PRO A 134 -19.03 10.05 3.41
C PRO A 134 -19.40 9.07 4.54
N ILE A 135 -19.74 9.63 5.70
CA ILE A 135 -20.14 8.80 6.87
C ILE A 135 -21.53 8.23 6.59
N ARG A 136 -21.65 6.91 6.75
CA ARG A 136 -22.89 6.16 6.53
C ARG A 136 -23.53 5.77 7.87
N ARG A 137 -24.80 5.38 7.87
CA ARG A 137 -25.46 4.87 9.07
C ARG A 137 -25.00 3.43 9.37
N LEU A 138 -25.00 3.04 10.62
CA LEU A 138 -24.66 1.65 11.02
C LEU A 138 -25.58 0.62 10.34
N SER A 139 -26.86 0.97 10.10
CA SER A 139 -27.80 0.11 9.39
C SER A 139 -27.39 -0.20 7.94
N GLU A 140 -26.49 0.57 7.35
CA GLU A 140 -25.97 0.39 5.98
C GLU A 140 -24.68 -0.44 5.97
N ALA A 141 -24.31 -1.07 7.08
CA ALA A 141 -23.02 -1.77 7.22
C ALA A 141 -22.83 -2.88 6.17
N ALA A 142 -23.89 -3.64 5.84
CA ALA A 142 -23.83 -4.69 4.84
C ALA A 142 -23.49 -4.16 3.44
N ASP A 143 -24.14 -3.07 3.04
CA ASP A 143 -23.89 -2.42 1.75
C ASP A 143 -22.46 -1.86 1.68
N VAL A 144 -22.01 -1.20 2.75
CA VAL A 144 -20.67 -0.64 2.85
C VAL A 144 -19.58 -1.75 2.77
N LEU A 145 -19.82 -2.90 3.38
CA LEU A 145 -18.89 -4.04 3.30
C LEU A 145 -18.86 -4.63 1.88
N THR A 146 -20.01 -4.71 1.20
CA THR A 146 -20.10 -5.15 -0.20
C THR A 146 -19.33 -4.20 -1.11
N GLU A 147 -19.59 -2.89 -1.02
CA GLU A 147 -18.87 -1.86 -1.78
C GLU A 147 -17.34 -1.94 -1.55
N MET A 148 -16.92 -2.24 -0.32
CA MET A 148 -15.49 -2.41 0.00
C MET A 148 -14.91 -3.67 -0.65
N ALA A 149 -15.64 -4.77 -0.64
CA ALA A 149 -15.23 -6.02 -1.29
C ALA A 149 -15.08 -5.86 -2.81
N ASP A 150 -15.99 -5.10 -3.43
CA ASP A 150 -15.97 -4.77 -4.86
C ASP A 150 -14.90 -3.74 -5.25
N ARG A 151 -14.13 -3.23 -4.28
CA ARG A 151 -13.09 -2.21 -4.49
C ARG A 151 -13.61 -0.92 -5.12
N SER A 152 -14.91 -0.62 -4.98
CA SER A 152 -15.57 0.58 -5.51
C SER A 152 -15.34 1.81 -4.63
N THR A 153 -14.92 1.60 -3.38
CA THR A 153 -14.79 2.65 -2.37
C THR A 153 -13.45 3.39 -2.43
N THR A 154 -13.45 4.60 -1.88
CA THR A 154 -12.27 5.45 -1.76
C THR A 154 -12.28 6.14 -0.39
N GLY A 155 -11.12 6.19 0.27
CA GLY A 155 -10.98 6.77 1.60
C GLY A 155 -11.37 5.80 2.73
N LYS A 156 -11.32 6.30 3.96
CA LYS A 156 -11.70 5.54 5.16
C LYS A 156 -13.20 5.54 5.32
N LEU A 157 -13.80 4.36 5.26
CA LEU A 157 -15.22 4.16 5.51
C LEU A 157 -15.50 4.27 7.01
N LEU A 158 -16.49 5.05 7.38
CA LEU A 158 -16.95 5.24 8.76
C LEU A 158 -18.45 5.00 8.83
N LEU A 159 -18.88 4.35 9.91
CA LEU A 159 -20.29 4.13 10.23
C LEU A 159 -20.64 4.89 11.50
N LYS A 160 -21.78 5.55 11.51
CA LYS A 160 -22.34 6.23 12.67
C LYS A 160 -23.53 5.41 13.20
N PRO A 161 -23.57 5.10 14.52
CA PRO A 161 -24.75 4.51 15.18
C PRO A 161 -26.02 5.34 15.03
#